data_e6c2b5838ff8f875a6d00256e57efc46
#
_entry.id   e6c2b5838ff8f875a6d00256e57efc46
#
_cell.length_a   1.000
_cell.length_b   1.000
_cell.length_c   1.000
_cell.angle_alpha   90.00
_cell.angle_beta   90.00
_cell.angle_gamma   90.00
#
_symmetry.space_group_name_H-M   'P 1'
#
loop_
_entity.id
_entity.type
_entity.pdbx_description
1 polymer ?
#
loop_
_entity_poly.entity_id
_entity_poly.type
_entity_poly.pdbx_seq_one_letter_code
_entity_poly.pdbx_strand_id
1 'polypeptide(L)'
;PLRLVGSEMCIRDRFSVIFAKEVFGGTGMNVFNVALITRAFLFFAYPTKMSGDAVWVSGDSIFGLGQSVDGLTVATPLGAAATSGAVPEFSWDMVTGLIPGSIGEPSVIAIALGAILLLWTGIASWKTMFSVFVGGAFMAWVFNAIGPDTPMAQMPWYEHLVLGGFCFGAVFMATDPVTSARTETGKYIFGFLIGAMAIIIRV
;
A
#
# COMPACT_ATOMS: atom_id res chain seq x y z
N PRO A 1 10.81 25.25 6.68
CA PRO A 1 10.10 24.06 6.17
C PRO A 1 9.78 23.05 7.27
N LEU A 2 10.67 22.83 8.25
CA LEU A 2 10.44 21.90 9.37
C LEU A 2 9.23 22.25 10.26
N ARG A 3 8.90 23.54 10.41
CA ARG A 3 7.73 23.98 11.19
C ARG A 3 6.40 23.64 10.51
N LEU A 4 6.33 23.70 9.19
CA LEU A 4 5.14 23.31 8.41
C LEU A 4 4.88 21.80 8.50
N VAL A 5 5.92 21.00 8.40
CA VAL A 5 5.82 19.53 8.56
C VAL A 5 5.31 19.17 9.95
N GLY A 6 5.78 19.85 11.00
CA GLY A 6 5.29 19.63 12.37
C GLY A 6 3.82 19.97 12.56
N SER A 7 3.33 21.08 11.96
CA SER A 7 1.91 21.44 12.05
C SER A 7 0.99 20.48 11.29
N GLU A 8 1.38 20.03 10.13
CA GLU A 8 0.63 19.05 9.35
C GLU A 8 0.56 17.69 10.07
N MET A 9 1.65 17.25 10.68
CA MET A 9 1.66 16.06 11.54
C MET A 9 0.67 16.18 12.70
N CYS A 10 0.65 17.33 13.40
CA CYS A 10 -0.28 17.56 14.49
C CYS A 10 -1.76 17.56 14.04
N ILE A 11 -2.06 18.15 12.88
CA ILE A 11 -3.43 18.12 12.31
C ILE A 11 -3.82 16.69 12.00
N ARG A 12 -2.96 15.94 11.34
CA ARG A 12 -3.15 14.54 11.01
C ARG A 12 -3.43 13.70 12.25
N ASP A 13 -2.59 13.82 13.27
CA ASP A 13 -2.69 13.01 14.48
C ASP A 13 -3.96 13.37 15.27
N ARG A 14 -4.30 14.63 15.40
CA ARG A 14 -5.56 15.08 16.04
C ARG A 14 -6.78 14.59 15.28
N PHE A 15 -6.80 14.74 13.96
CA PHE A 15 -7.90 14.24 13.14
C PHE A 15 -8.08 12.72 13.30
N SER A 16 -7.00 11.96 13.24
CA SER A 16 -7.01 10.51 13.39
C SER A 16 -7.55 10.06 14.74
N VAL A 17 -7.03 10.66 15.80
CA VAL A 17 -7.42 10.27 17.16
C VAL A 17 -8.87 10.64 17.43
N ILE A 18 -9.28 11.86 17.10
CA ILE A 18 -10.65 12.32 17.38
C ILE A 18 -11.65 11.54 16.52
N PHE A 19 -11.54 11.61 15.20
CA PHE A 19 -12.59 11.11 14.30
C PHE A 19 -12.54 9.60 14.06
N ALA A 20 -11.37 8.98 14.06
CA ALA A 20 -11.27 7.55 13.76
C ALA A 20 -11.25 6.67 15.02
N LYS A 21 -10.99 7.23 16.20
CA LYS A 21 -10.82 6.47 17.43
C LYS A 21 -11.76 6.91 18.55
N GLU A 22 -11.66 8.18 19.00
CA GLU A 22 -12.35 8.63 20.21
C GLU A 22 -13.87 8.76 20.02
N VAL A 23 -14.35 9.21 18.86
CA VAL A 23 -15.79 9.32 18.55
C VAL A 23 -16.50 7.96 18.66
N PHE A 24 -15.82 6.86 18.42
CA PHE A 24 -16.38 5.51 18.45
C PHE A 24 -16.19 4.79 19.80
N GLY A 25 -15.57 5.43 20.79
CA GLY A 25 -15.41 4.87 22.14
C GLY A 25 -13.97 4.55 22.54
N GLY A 26 -12.98 4.98 21.76
CA GLY A 26 -11.56 4.88 22.11
C GLY A 26 -10.88 3.62 21.64
N THR A 27 -9.87 3.19 22.40
CA THR A 27 -8.99 2.07 22.02
C THR A 27 -9.76 0.75 21.92
N GLY A 28 -9.71 0.11 20.76
CA GLY A 28 -10.36 -1.17 20.49
C GLY A 28 -11.82 -1.08 20.02
N MET A 29 -12.37 0.13 19.93
CA MET A 29 -13.75 0.39 19.47
C MET A 29 -13.82 1.11 18.12
N ASN A 30 -12.68 1.37 17.50
CA ASN A 30 -12.61 2.05 16.20
C ASN A 30 -13.27 1.19 15.10
N VAL A 31 -14.16 1.83 14.34
CA VAL A 31 -14.83 1.20 13.19
C VAL A 31 -13.92 1.15 11.97
N PHE A 32 -13.06 2.16 11.81
CA PHE A 32 -12.13 2.28 10.71
C PHE A 32 -10.69 2.14 11.19
N ASN A 33 -9.83 1.65 10.31
CA ASN A 33 -8.39 1.70 10.56
C ASN A 33 -7.94 3.16 10.59
N VAL A 34 -7.38 3.57 11.73
CA VAL A 34 -6.98 4.96 11.99
C VAL A 34 -5.97 5.48 10.98
N ALA A 35 -4.99 4.64 10.60
CA ALA A 35 -3.96 5.01 9.63
C ALA A 35 -4.52 5.22 8.22
N LEU A 36 -5.46 4.37 7.80
CA LEU A 36 -6.07 4.46 6.46
C LEU A 36 -6.95 5.69 6.32
N ILE A 37 -7.80 5.97 7.32
CA ILE A 37 -8.66 7.16 7.28
C ILE A 37 -7.85 8.45 7.28
N THR A 38 -6.76 8.47 8.04
CA THR A 38 -5.83 9.61 8.08
C THR A 38 -5.18 9.84 6.72
N ARG A 39 -4.71 8.75 6.10
CA ARG A 39 -4.10 8.81 4.77
C ARG A 39 -5.11 9.29 3.72
N ALA A 40 -6.33 8.79 3.77
CA ALA A 40 -7.41 9.25 2.90
C ALA A 40 -7.72 10.74 3.09
N PHE A 41 -7.84 11.19 4.33
CA PHE A 41 -8.04 12.61 4.63
C PHE A 41 -6.92 13.49 4.07
N LEU A 42 -5.66 13.11 4.28
CA LEU A 42 -4.52 13.86 3.75
C LEU A 42 -4.49 13.88 2.22
N PHE A 43 -4.86 12.79 1.59
CA PHE A 43 -4.92 12.72 0.13
C PHE A 43 -5.95 13.69 -0.45
N PHE A 44 -7.12 13.82 0.16
CA PHE A 44 -8.14 14.77 -0.28
C PHE A 44 -7.85 16.21 0.14
N ALA A 45 -7.27 16.42 1.32
CA ALA A 45 -6.98 17.77 1.82
C ALA A 45 -5.72 18.39 1.19
N TYR A 46 -4.72 17.60 0.88
CA TYR A 46 -3.41 18.04 0.37
C TYR A 46 -2.94 17.21 -0.85
N PRO A 47 -3.72 17.18 -1.95
CA PRO A 47 -3.42 16.30 -3.08
C PRO A 47 -2.04 16.55 -3.68
N THR A 48 -1.60 17.79 -3.80
CA THR A 48 -0.31 18.18 -4.38
C THR A 48 0.91 17.70 -3.58
N LYS A 49 0.74 17.43 -2.29
CA LYS A 49 1.81 16.92 -1.43
C LYS A 49 1.81 15.40 -1.29
N MET A 50 0.67 14.77 -1.59
CA MET A 50 0.46 13.34 -1.40
C MET A 50 0.53 12.55 -2.71
N SER A 51 0.46 13.24 -3.84
CA SER A 51 0.53 12.64 -5.18
C SER A 51 1.64 13.28 -6.01
N GLY A 52 2.10 12.57 -7.02
CA GLY A 52 3.06 13.05 -8.00
C GLY A 52 4.52 12.79 -7.63
N ASP A 53 5.36 13.78 -7.84
CA ASP A 53 6.81 13.66 -7.94
C ASP A 53 7.56 13.54 -6.61
N ALA A 54 6.86 13.54 -5.47
CA ALA A 54 7.44 13.38 -4.14
C ALA A 54 7.76 11.91 -3.81
N VAL A 55 8.47 11.26 -4.71
CA VAL A 55 8.88 9.85 -4.58
C VAL A 55 10.25 9.76 -3.96
N TRP A 56 10.43 8.77 -3.10
CA TRP A 56 11.76 8.43 -2.61
C TRP A 56 12.48 7.57 -3.64
N VAL A 57 13.70 7.96 -3.99
CA VAL A 57 14.57 7.21 -4.90
C VAL A 57 15.71 6.63 -4.10
N SER A 58 15.89 5.31 -4.17
CA SER A 58 17.07 4.65 -3.58
C SER A 58 18.30 5.03 -4.36
N GLY A 59 19.36 5.43 -3.67
CA GLY A 59 20.71 5.50 -4.28
C GLY A 59 21.16 4.10 -4.69
N ASP A 60 22.14 4.01 -5.59
CA ASP A 60 22.67 2.77 -6.20
C ASP A 60 23.21 1.70 -5.23
N SER A 61 22.90 1.77 -3.96
CA SER A 61 23.37 0.87 -2.92
C SER A 61 22.23 0.35 -2.05
N ILE A 62 22.19 -0.97 -1.85
CA ILE A 62 21.24 -1.68 -0.98
C ILE A 62 21.23 -1.14 0.47
N PHE A 63 22.32 -0.52 0.92
CA PHE A 63 22.45 0.05 2.27
C PHE A 63 22.34 1.57 2.33
N GLY A 64 21.92 2.25 1.25
CA GLY A 64 21.75 3.70 1.24
C GLY A 64 23.07 4.51 1.33
N LEU A 65 24.20 3.87 1.12
CA LEU A 65 25.54 4.50 1.11
C LEU A 65 25.94 5.07 -0.26
N GLY A 66 25.01 5.07 -1.21
CA GLY A 66 25.18 5.71 -2.53
C GLY A 66 25.09 7.23 -2.44
N GLN A 67 25.53 7.90 -3.49
CA GLN A 67 25.40 9.36 -3.60
C GLN A 67 23.92 9.76 -3.48
N SER A 68 23.65 10.76 -2.63
CA SER A 68 22.34 11.40 -2.58
C SER A 68 22.03 12.01 -3.93
N VAL A 69 20.99 11.52 -4.58
CA VAL A 69 20.54 12.07 -5.86
C VAL A 69 19.62 13.25 -5.55
N ASP A 70 20.19 14.45 -5.45
CA ASP A 70 19.42 15.68 -5.30
C ASP A 70 18.74 16.04 -6.63
N GLY A 71 17.41 16.17 -6.60
CA GLY A 71 16.64 16.73 -7.71
C GLY A 71 16.19 15.75 -8.81
N LEU A 72 16.22 14.44 -8.57
CA LEU A 72 15.63 13.46 -9.48
C LEU A 72 14.12 13.36 -9.23
N THR A 73 13.37 13.92 -10.16
CA THR A 73 11.91 13.73 -10.24
C THR A 73 11.65 12.50 -11.12
N VAL A 74 11.39 11.36 -10.50
CA VAL A 74 11.12 10.10 -11.23
C VAL A 74 9.72 9.63 -10.88
N ALA A 75 8.92 9.30 -11.90
CA ALA A 75 7.61 8.69 -11.69
C ALA A 75 7.76 7.26 -11.14
N THR A 76 6.83 6.85 -10.27
CA THR A 76 6.75 5.45 -9.87
C THR A 76 6.42 4.57 -11.08
N PRO A 77 6.80 3.28 -11.10
CA PRO A 77 6.43 2.39 -12.21
C PRO A 77 4.92 2.38 -12.51
N LEU A 78 4.08 2.43 -11.49
CA LEU A 78 2.63 2.56 -11.65
C LEU A 78 2.21 3.93 -12.20
N GLY A 79 2.84 5.01 -11.75
CA GLY A 79 2.60 6.35 -12.28
C GLY A 79 3.02 6.48 -13.75
N ALA A 80 4.13 5.87 -14.13
CA ALA A 80 4.57 5.80 -15.51
C ALA A 80 3.58 4.99 -16.39
N ALA A 81 3.11 3.84 -15.92
CA ALA A 81 2.11 3.05 -16.62
C ALA A 81 0.79 3.82 -16.83
N ALA A 82 0.37 4.60 -15.82
CA ALA A 82 -0.85 5.41 -15.91
C ALA A 82 -0.72 6.60 -16.88
N THR A 83 0.46 7.22 -16.98
CA THR A 83 0.66 8.44 -17.78
C THR A 83 1.20 8.18 -19.16
N SER A 84 2.18 7.30 -19.30
CA SER A 84 2.88 7.01 -20.57
C SER A 84 2.29 5.83 -21.34
N GLY A 85 1.44 5.03 -20.71
CA GLY A 85 0.87 3.84 -21.33
C GLY A 85 1.86 2.67 -21.46
N ALA A 86 3.06 2.79 -20.90
CA ALA A 86 4.06 1.72 -20.94
C ALA A 86 3.84 0.75 -19.78
N VAL A 87 3.60 -0.52 -20.07
CA VAL A 87 3.59 -1.58 -19.06
C VAL A 87 5.03 -1.75 -18.56
N PRO A 88 5.29 -1.64 -17.25
CA PRO A 88 6.63 -1.87 -16.72
C PRO A 88 7.04 -3.33 -16.94
N GLU A 89 8.27 -3.55 -17.38
CA GLU A 89 8.83 -4.90 -17.45
C GLU A 89 9.23 -5.35 -16.05
N PHE A 90 8.98 -6.63 -15.76
CA PHE A 90 9.35 -7.22 -14.47
C PHE A 90 10.87 -7.13 -14.27
N SER A 91 11.28 -6.48 -13.21
CA SER A 91 12.67 -6.38 -12.78
C SER A 91 12.84 -6.92 -11.37
N TRP A 92 13.98 -7.52 -11.08
CA TRP A 92 14.34 -7.94 -9.72
C TRP A 92 14.39 -6.76 -8.75
N ASP A 93 14.63 -5.55 -9.23
CA ASP A 93 14.62 -4.33 -8.44
C ASP A 93 13.25 -4.05 -7.81
N MET A 94 12.17 -4.50 -8.44
CA MET A 94 10.81 -4.42 -7.88
C MET A 94 10.65 -5.28 -6.61
N VAL A 95 11.39 -6.37 -6.50
CA VAL A 95 11.35 -7.27 -5.34
C VAL A 95 12.31 -6.81 -4.25
N THR A 96 13.49 -6.36 -4.64
CA THR A 96 14.50 -5.85 -3.70
C THR A 96 14.14 -4.48 -3.13
N GLY A 97 13.39 -3.67 -3.89
CA GLY A 97 12.93 -2.34 -3.49
C GLY A 97 13.83 -1.20 -3.96
N LEU A 98 14.65 -1.44 -4.98
CA LEU A 98 15.50 -0.41 -5.60
C LEU A 98 14.76 0.42 -6.66
N ILE A 99 13.43 0.43 -6.60
CA ILE A 99 12.56 1.22 -7.48
C ILE A 99 12.11 2.51 -6.80
N PRO A 100 11.79 3.56 -7.57
CA PRO A 100 11.17 4.77 -7.03
C PRO A 100 9.81 4.46 -6.40
N GLY A 101 9.61 4.88 -5.17
CA GLY A 101 8.36 4.59 -4.45
C GLY A 101 8.26 5.28 -3.08
N SER A 102 7.28 4.90 -2.30
CA SER A 102 7.10 5.39 -0.93
C SER A 102 8.05 4.68 0.04
N ILE A 103 8.52 5.37 1.06
CA ILE A 103 9.42 4.80 2.08
C ILE A 103 8.76 3.59 2.75
N GLY A 104 9.44 2.44 2.72
CA GLY A 104 8.98 1.19 3.33
C GLY A 104 8.06 0.32 2.47
N GLU A 105 7.60 0.83 1.33
CA GLU A 105 6.70 0.14 0.39
C GLU A 105 7.44 -0.72 -0.66
N PRO A 106 8.61 -0.29 -1.22
CA PRO A 106 9.17 -0.95 -2.39
C PRO A 106 9.69 -2.35 -2.14
N SER A 107 10.27 -2.63 -0.98
CA SER A 107 10.94 -3.90 -0.71
C SER A 107 9.97 -5.00 -0.27
N VAL A 108 9.62 -5.88 -1.20
CA VAL A 108 8.80 -7.08 -0.91
C VAL A 108 9.49 -8.02 0.07
N ILE A 109 10.84 -8.10 0.02
CA ILE A 109 11.62 -8.94 0.93
C ILE A 109 11.49 -8.45 2.38
N ALA A 110 11.61 -7.14 2.60
CA ALA A 110 11.46 -6.56 3.93
C ALA A 110 10.03 -6.74 4.47
N ILE A 111 9.01 -6.58 3.60
CA ILE A 111 7.61 -6.83 3.94
C ILE A 111 7.39 -8.31 4.30
N ALA A 112 7.98 -9.24 3.56
CA ALA A 112 7.88 -10.67 3.85
C ALA A 112 8.51 -11.05 5.20
N LEU A 113 9.66 -10.46 5.54
CA LEU A 113 10.26 -10.64 6.87
C LEU A 113 9.34 -10.09 7.98
N GLY A 114 8.73 -8.93 7.77
CA GLY A 114 7.73 -8.38 8.67
C GLY A 114 6.49 -9.29 8.81
N ALA A 115 6.02 -9.87 7.70
CA ALA A 115 4.91 -10.82 7.70
C ALA A 115 5.23 -12.07 8.54
N ILE A 116 6.42 -12.64 8.37
CA ILE A 116 6.87 -13.81 9.17
C ILE A 116 6.88 -13.48 10.66
N LEU A 117 7.40 -12.31 11.03
CA LEU A 117 7.43 -11.86 12.41
C LEU A 117 6.02 -11.68 12.98
N LEU A 118 5.10 -11.06 12.24
CA LEU A 118 3.71 -10.88 12.66
C LEU A 118 2.95 -12.19 12.79
N LEU A 119 3.23 -13.16 11.93
CA LEU A 119 2.64 -14.49 12.02
C LEU A 119 3.22 -15.28 13.21
N TRP A 120 4.51 -15.17 13.47
CA TRP A 120 5.15 -15.83 14.59
C TRP A 120 4.64 -15.29 15.94
N THR A 121 4.47 -13.99 16.04
CA THR A 121 3.89 -13.36 17.24
C THR A 121 2.39 -13.62 17.40
N GLY A 122 1.72 -14.14 16.37
CA GLY A 122 0.28 -14.42 16.38
C GLY A 122 -0.62 -13.17 16.34
N ILE A 123 -0.04 -12.00 16.10
CA ILE A 123 -0.79 -10.73 16.03
C ILE A 123 -1.63 -10.67 14.76
N ALA A 124 -1.04 -11.10 13.65
CA ALA A 124 -1.70 -11.06 12.36
C ALA A 124 -2.34 -12.40 11.97
N SER A 125 -3.46 -12.34 11.26
CA SER A 125 -4.15 -13.52 10.75
C SER A 125 -3.61 -13.93 9.38
N TRP A 126 -2.97 -15.08 9.27
CA TRP A 126 -2.52 -15.63 8.00
C TRP A 126 -3.66 -15.83 6.99
N LYS A 127 -4.87 -16.12 7.47
CA LYS A 127 -6.07 -16.33 6.64
C LYS A 127 -6.47 -15.04 5.93
N THR A 128 -6.42 -13.93 6.64
CA THR A 128 -6.70 -12.62 6.04
C THR A 128 -5.64 -12.26 5.01
N MET A 129 -4.34 -12.39 5.35
CA MET A 129 -3.25 -12.13 4.39
C MET A 129 -3.42 -12.94 3.10
N PHE A 130 -3.54 -14.26 3.25
CA PHE A 130 -3.68 -15.17 2.12
C PHE A 130 -4.90 -14.80 1.25
N SER A 131 -6.04 -14.50 1.88
CA SER A 131 -7.25 -14.15 1.15
C SER A 131 -7.14 -12.82 0.40
N VAL A 132 -6.39 -11.83 0.93
CA VAL A 132 -6.12 -10.57 0.22
C VAL A 132 -5.30 -10.84 -1.04
N PHE A 133 -4.26 -11.65 -0.96
CA PHE A 133 -3.45 -12.01 -2.13
C PHE A 133 -4.26 -12.78 -3.18
N VAL A 134 -5.09 -13.73 -2.75
CA VAL A 134 -5.97 -14.47 -3.66
C VAL A 134 -6.99 -13.55 -4.33
N GLY A 135 -7.63 -12.66 -3.57
CA GLY A 135 -8.59 -11.69 -4.11
C GLY A 135 -7.97 -10.72 -5.12
N GLY A 136 -6.75 -10.22 -4.81
CA GLY A 136 -5.99 -9.37 -5.73
C GLY A 136 -5.58 -10.10 -7.01
N ALA A 137 -5.00 -11.30 -6.88
CA ALA A 137 -4.61 -12.12 -8.02
C ALA A 137 -5.80 -12.50 -8.91
N PHE A 138 -6.92 -12.90 -8.30
CA PHE A 138 -8.15 -13.23 -9.03
C PHE A 138 -8.66 -12.03 -9.84
N MET A 139 -8.74 -10.85 -9.23
CA MET A 139 -9.26 -9.67 -9.91
C MET A 139 -8.31 -9.17 -11.00
N ALA A 140 -7.00 -9.20 -10.76
CA ALA A 140 -6.01 -8.89 -11.77
C ALA A 140 -6.09 -9.85 -12.96
N TRP A 141 -6.29 -11.14 -12.70
CA TRP A 141 -6.51 -12.14 -13.76
C TRP A 141 -7.80 -11.86 -14.56
N VAL A 142 -8.89 -11.48 -13.89
CA VAL A 142 -10.15 -11.12 -14.56
C VAL A 142 -9.94 -9.90 -15.47
N PHE A 143 -9.23 -8.87 -15.03
CA PHE A 143 -8.92 -7.71 -15.86
C PHE A 143 -8.02 -8.06 -17.04
N ASN A 144 -7.06 -8.94 -16.87
CA ASN A 144 -6.23 -9.45 -17.98
C ASN A 144 -7.07 -10.23 -19.02
N ALA A 145 -8.14 -10.93 -18.60
CA ALA A 145 -8.96 -11.75 -19.48
C ALA A 145 -10.08 -10.97 -20.19
N ILE A 146 -10.70 -10.00 -19.52
CA ILE A 146 -11.94 -9.35 -19.97
C ILE A 146 -11.84 -7.81 -19.89
N GLY A 147 -10.76 -7.29 -19.29
CA GLY A 147 -10.61 -5.86 -19.01
C GLY A 147 -10.44 -4.99 -20.26
N PRO A 148 -10.58 -3.67 -20.10
CA PRO A 148 -10.35 -2.71 -21.16
C PRO A 148 -8.88 -2.73 -21.61
N ASP A 149 -8.62 -2.27 -22.84
CA ASP A 149 -7.27 -2.14 -23.42
C ASP A 149 -6.49 -0.96 -22.78
N THR A 150 -6.46 -0.94 -21.44
CA THR A 150 -5.64 0.01 -20.68
C THR A 150 -4.34 -0.65 -20.27
N PRO A 151 -3.22 0.08 -20.23
CA PRO A 151 -1.92 -0.48 -19.81
C PRO A 151 -1.98 -1.11 -18.42
N MET A 152 -2.78 -0.54 -17.53
CA MET A 152 -3.00 -1.08 -16.19
C MET A 152 -3.74 -2.41 -16.20
N ALA A 153 -4.74 -2.60 -17.07
CA ALA A 153 -5.47 -3.86 -17.18
C ALA A 153 -4.65 -4.96 -17.85
N GLN A 154 -3.72 -4.59 -18.73
CA GLN A 154 -2.84 -5.54 -19.43
C GLN A 154 -1.61 -5.97 -18.60
N MET A 155 -1.37 -5.29 -17.46
CA MET A 155 -0.27 -5.65 -16.55
C MET A 155 -0.45 -7.07 -16.00
N PRO A 156 0.59 -7.91 -15.98
CA PRO A 156 0.51 -9.26 -15.42
C PRO A 156 0.02 -9.25 -13.96
N TRP A 157 -0.77 -10.23 -13.60
CA TRP A 157 -1.39 -10.34 -12.27
C TRP A 157 -0.38 -10.30 -11.11
N TYR A 158 0.82 -10.86 -11.29
CA TYR A 158 1.88 -10.88 -10.28
C TYR A 158 2.51 -9.49 -10.06
N GLU A 159 2.58 -8.66 -11.09
CA GLU A 159 3.10 -7.29 -10.96
C GLU A 159 2.14 -6.42 -10.15
N HIS A 160 0.84 -6.60 -10.31
CA HIS A 160 -0.15 -5.93 -9.46
C HIS A 160 0.03 -6.22 -7.98
N LEU A 161 0.50 -7.42 -7.63
CA LEU A 161 0.73 -7.80 -6.23
C LEU A 161 2.03 -7.19 -5.67
N VAL A 162 3.07 -7.09 -6.50
CA VAL A 162 4.39 -6.61 -6.08
C VAL A 162 4.48 -5.09 -6.08
N LEU A 163 3.86 -4.43 -7.07
CA LEU A 163 3.93 -2.98 -7.25
C LEU A 163 2.92 -2.23 -6.38
N GLY A 164 3.30 -1.02 -5.97
CA GLY A 164 2.41 0.00 -5.44
C GLY A 164 1.78 -0.31 -4.09
N GLY A 165 2.53 -0.75 -3.11
CA GLY A 165 2.07 -0.87 -1.73
C GLY A 165 1.01 -1.94 -1.45
N PHE A 166 0.66 -2.76 -2.44
CA PHE A 166 -0.31 -3.84 -2.25
C PHE A 166 0.16 -4.83 -1.17
N CYS A 167 1.43 -5.29 -1.25
CA CYS A 167 2.02 -6.17 -0.24
C CYS A 167 2.01 -5.54 1.15
N PHE A 168 2.38 -4.26 1.24
CA PHE A 168 2.36 -3.54 2.52
C PHE A 168 0.94 -3.45 3.10
N GLY A 169 -0.04 -3.11 2.26
CA GLY A 169 -1.45 -3.07 2.65
C GLY A 169 -1.99 -4.42 3.10
N ALA A 170 -1.65 -5.50 2.39
CA ALA A 170 -2.07 -6.85 2.70
C ALA A 170 -1.50 -7.36 4.04
N VAL A 171 -0.24 -7.04 4.33
CA VAL A 171 0.46 -7.54 5.52
C VAL A 171 0.19 -6.69 6.75
N PHE A 172 0.29 -5.37 6.65
CA PHE A 172 0.27 -4.48 7.83
C PHE A 172 -1.06 -3.76 8.05
N MET A 173 -1.87 -3.57 6.99
CA MET A 173 -3.12 -2.80 7.10
C MET A 173 -4.35 -3.69 7.16
N ALA A 174 -4.45 -4.72 6.32
CA ALA A 174 -5.60 -5.61 6.28
C ALA A 174 -5.69 -6.55 7.50
N THR A 175 -4.58 -6.76 8.19
CA THR A 175 -4.49 -7.64 9.37
C THR A 175 -4.69 -6.93 10.70
N ASP A 176 -5.11 -5.67 10.69
CA ASP A 176 -5.40 -4.92 11.91
C ASP A 176 -6.42 -5.69 12.79
N PRO A 177 -6.05 -6.07 14.02
CA PRO A 177 -6.89 -6.94 14.86
C PRO A 177 -8.19 -6.30 15.31
N VAL A 178 -8.32 -4.97 15.24
CA VAL A 178 -9.52 -4.25 15.65
C VAL A 178 -10.56 -4.17 14.54
N THR A 179 -10.15 -3.81 13.33
CA THR A 179 -11.04 -3.57 12.19
C THR A 179 -11.23 -4.80 11.30
N SER A 180 -10.37 -5.80 11.43
CA SER A 180 -10.48 -7.07 10.68
C SER A 180 -11.64 -7.93 11.19
N ALA A 181 -12.17 -8.78 10.31
CA ALA A 181 -13.20 -9.74 10.67
C ALA A 181 -12.75 -10.70 11.77
N ARG A 182 -13.61 -10.92 12.77
CA ARG A 182 -13.29 -11.80 13.92
C ARG A 182 -13.61 -13.26 13.65
N THR A 183 -14.60 -13.55 12.80
CA THR A 183 -15.00 -14.92 12.46
C THR A 183 -14.06 -15.52 11.43
N GLU A 184 -13.82 -16.82 11.52
CA GLU A 184 -12.90 -17.51 10.63
C GLU A 184 -13.31 -17.42 9.15
N THR A 185 -14.57 -17.64 8.84
CA THR A 185 -15.11 -17.47 7.49
C THR A 185 -15.09 -16.01 7.05
N GLY A 186 -15.40 -15.09 7.99
CA GLY A 186 -15.37 -13.65 7.73
C GLY A 186 -13.99 -13.14 7.32
N LYS A 187 -12.90 -13.70 7.87
CA LYS A 187 -11.53 -13.35 7.50
C LYS A 187 -11.24 -13.62 6.01
N TYR A 188 -11.75 -14.73 5.47
CA TYR A 188 -11.58 -15.05 4.07
C TYR A 188 -12.38 -14.13 3.17
N ILE A 189 -13.65 -13.87 3.49
CA ILE A 189 -14.51 -12.98 2.70
C ILE A 189 -13.96 -11.55 2.75
N PHE A 190 -13.63 -11.06 3.93
CA PHE A 190 -13.07 -9.73 4.15
C PHE A 190 -11.76 -9.51 3.38
N GLY A 191 -10.82 -10.45 3.51
CA GLY A 191 -9.54 -10.36 2.80
C GLY A 191 -9.72 -10.41 1.28
N PHE A 192 -10.57 -11.31 0.76
CA PHE A 192 -10.85 -11.40 -0.66
C PHE A 192 -11.43 -10.08 -1.22
N LEU A 193 -12.40 -9.50 -0.52
CA LEU A 193 -12.99 -8.22 -0.93
C LEU A 193 -11.96 -7.08 -0.92
N ILE A 194 -11.09 -7.01 0.09
CA ILE A 194 -10.03 -6.00 0.12
C ILE A 194 -9.11 -6.14 -1.08
N GLY A 195 -8.63 -7.37 -1.36
CA GLY A 195 -7.74 -7.62 -2.50
C GLY A 195 -8.39 -7.28 -3.83
N ALA A 196 -9.62 -7.71 -4.04
CA ALA A 196 -10.38 -7.42 -5.26
C ALA A 196 -10.61 -5.91 -5.45
N MET A 197 -11.10 -5.22 -4.42
CA MET A 197 -11.35 -3.77 -4.48
C MET A 197 -10.08 -2.96 -4.70
N ALA A 198 -8.95 -3.38 -4.12
CA ALA A 198 -7.67 -2.71 -4.32
C ALA A 198 -7.24 -2.71 -5.80
N ILE A 199 -7.48 -3.80 -6.51
CA ILE A 199 -7.18 -3.90 -7.95
C ILE A 199 -8.22 -3.14 -8.78
N ILE A 200 -9.52 -3.22 -8.46
CA ILE A 200 -10.59 -2.47 -9.17
C ILE A 200 -10.34 -0.96 -9.14
N ILE A 201 -9.90 -0.44 -7.99
CA ILE A 201 -9.63 1.01 -7.85
C ILE A 201 -8.35 1.41 -8.58
N ARG A 202 -7.41 0.48 -8.73
CA ARG A 202 -6.12 0.72 -9.40
C ARG A 202 -6.24 0.76 -10.93
N VAL A 203 -7.06 -0.10 -11.53
CA VAL A 203 -7.29 -0.23 -12.97
C VAL A 203 -8.31 0.77 -13.48
#